data_36f4af11ad34c7a7e300116a29b790b5
#
_entry.id   36f4af11ad34c7a7e300116a29b790b5
#
_cell.length_a   1.000
_cell.length_b   1.000
_cell.length_c   1.000
_cell.angle_alpha   90.00
_cell.angle_beta   90.00
_cell.angle_gamma   90.00
#
_symmetry.space_group_name_H-M   'P 1'
#
loop_
_entity.id
_entity.type
_entity.pdbx_description
1 polymer ?
#
loop_
_entity_poly.entity_id
_entity_poly.type
_entity_poly.pdbx_seq_one_letter_code
_entity_poly.pdbx_strand_id
1 'polypeptide(L)'
;MAPAGPARIQGRYKISNLIIYGVSAVLSGYTAISCELLIPNKNRSSSPKQIEGPDGRNLQLQFRTRLSLPLFTGGKVEGEQGAAIHVVLLDANTGHAITAGPESSAKLDVLVLEGDFNKEEDAGWTEEDFESHIVKEREGKRPLLTGDLQVTLKEGVGTIGELIFTDNSSWIRSRKFRLGLRVSSGFCEGIRIMEAKTEAFTVKDHRGECMFIYYAVIV
;
A
#
# COMPACT_ATOMS: atom_id res chain seq x y z
N MET A 1 -11.99 -36.63 52.28
CA MET A 1 -12.01 -36.49 50.83
C MET A 1 -12.26 -35.02 50.51
N ALA A 2 -11.22 -34.32 50.09
CA ALA A 2 -11.32 -32.91 49.72
C ALA A 2 -11.61 -32.81 48.19
N PRO A 3 -12.46 -31.89 47.72
CA PRO A 3 -12.75 -31.74 46.31
C PRO A 3 -11.57 -31.08 45.57
N ALA A 4 -11.25 -31.65 44.41
CA ALA A 4 -10.22 -31.14 43.52
C ALA A 4 -10.59 -29.76 43.00
N GLY A 5 -9.68 -28.81 43.10
CA GLY A 5 -9.83 -27.46 42.54
C GLY A 5 -9.79 -27.44 41.01
N PRO A 6 -10.37 -26.43 40.34
CA PRO A 6 -10.46 -26.35 38.89
C PRO A 6 -9.09 -26.18 38.24
N ALA A 7 -8.85 -26.94 37.18
CA ALA A 7 -7.62 -26.92 36.40
C ALA A 7 -7.46 -25.56 35.67
N ARG A 8 -6.27 -24.98 35.78
CA ARG A 8 -5.87 -23.73 35.14
C ARG A 8 -5.42 -24.04 33.72
N ILE A 9 -6.21 -23.67 32.73
CA ILE A 9 -5.82 -23.78 31.31
C ILE A 9 -5.08 -22.50 30.91
N GLN A 10 -3.78 -22.61 30.72
CA GLN A 10 -2.99 -21.55 30.07
C GLN A 10 -2.89 -21.86 28.56
N GLY A 11 -3.60 -21.08 27.76
CA GLY A 11 -3.49 -21.16 26.31
C GLY A 11 -2.68 -19.98 25.77
N ARG A 12 -1.71 -20.25 24.89
CA ARG A 12 -0.93 -19.24 24.17
C ARG A 12 -1.40 -19.25 22.72
N TYR A 13 -1.99 -18.15 22.29
CA TYR A 13 -2.42 -17.98 20.90
C TYR A 13 -1.57 -16.92 20.24
N LYS A 14 -1.01 -17.24 19.05
CA LYS A 14 -0.21 -16.32 18.25
C LYS A 14 -1.00 -15.94 16.99
N ILE A 15 -1.41 -14.70 16.90
CA ILE A 15 -1.98 -14.12 15.68
C ILE A 15 -1.07 -12.95 15.30
N SER A 16 -0.37 -13.08 14.17
CA SER A 16 0.40 -12.02 13.49
C SER A 16 1.03 -10.98 14.43
N ASN A 17 2.13 -11.34 15.08
CA ASN A 17 2.94 -10.44 15.96
C ASN A 17 2.27 -9.89 17.23
N LEU A 18 1.09 -10.36 17.60
CA LEU A 18 0.42 -10.00 18.85
C LEU A 18 0.41 -11.20 19.80
N ILE A 19 1.00 -11.07 20.99
CA ILE A 19 0.94 -12.08 22.04
C ILE A 19 -0.07 -11.61 23.08
N ILE A 20 -1.18 -12.34 23.21
CA ILE A 20 -2.22 -12.06 24.19
C ILE A 20 -2.06 -13.03 25.36
N TYR A 21 -1.91 -12.50 26.55
CA TYR A 21 -1.98 -13.27 27.79
C TYR A 21 -3.35 -13.07 28.43
N GLY A 22 -4.16 -14.12 28.46
CA GLY A 22 -5.45 -14.11 29.15
C GLY A 22 -5.33 -14.64 30.59
N VAL A 23 -5.78 -13.87 31.56
CA VAL A 23 -6.00 -14.33 32.93
C VAL A 23 -7.51 -14.42 33.14
N SER A 24 -8.02 -15.62 33.37
CA SER A 24 -9.42 -15.85 33.69
C SER A 24 -9.59 -15.95 35.21
N ALA A 25 -10.36 -15.05 35.78
CA ALA A 25 -10.80 -15.13 37.16
C ALA A 25 -12.29 -15.42 37.19
N VAL A 26 -12.69 -16.51 37.86
CA VAL A 26 -14.10 -16.86 38.07
C VAL A 26 -14.49 -16.40 39.47
N LEU A 27 -15.34 -15.37 39.51
CA LEU A 27 -16.03 -14.98 40.74
C LEU A 27 -17.52 -14.84 40.42
N SER A 28 -18.32 -15.70 41.05
CA SER A 28 -19.77 -15.51 41.21
C SER A 28 -20.59 -15.34 39.94
N GLY A 29 -20.60 -16.33 39.05
CA GLY A 29 -21.68 -16.45 38.03
C GLY A 29 -21.59 -15.56 36.80
N TYR A 30 -20.59 -14.68 36.65
CA TYR A 30 -20.34 -13.88 35.46
C TYR A 30 -18.90 -14.00 35.01
N THR A 31 -18.69 -14.37 33.77
CA THR A 31 -17.37 -14.37 33.11
C THR A 31 -17.11 -12.99 32.54
N ALA A 32 -16.32 -12.17 33.23
CA ALA A 32 -15.77 -10.94 32.65
C ALA A 32 -14.42 -11.23 32.02
N ILE A 33 -14.29 -11.02 30.71
CA ILE A 33 -13.01 -11.05 30.00
C ILE A 33 -12.46 -9.63 30.03
N SER A 34 -11.46 -9.39 30.88
CA SER A 34 -10.72 -8.13 30.88
C SER A 34 -9.55 -8.27 29.91
N CYS A 35 -9.60 -7.58 28.77
CA CYS A 35 -8.47 -7.45 27.87
C CYS A 35 -7.69 -6.19 28.23
N GLU A 36 -6.57 -6.34 28.93
CA GLU A 36 -5.57 -5.28 29.00
C GLU A 36 -4.67 -5.34 27.77
N LEU A 37 -4.81 -4.33 26.93
CA LEU A 37 -3.91 -4.07 25.81
C LEU A 37 -2.62 -3.44 26.35
N LEU A 38 -1.61 -4.28 26.57
CA LEU A 38 -0.25 -3.79 26.79
C LEU A 38 0.34 -3.42 25.41
N ILE A 39 0.29 -2.13 25.10
CA ILE A 39 1.02 -1.56 23.96
C ILE A 39 2.50 -1.58 24.35
N PRO A 40 3.38 -2.29 23.61
CA PRO A 40 4.81 -2.18 23.88
C PRO A 40 5.27 -0.76 23.55
N ASN A 41 5.72 -0.06 24.60
CA ASN A 41 6.32 1.25 24.48
C ASN A 41 7.65 1.12 23.70
N LYS A 42 7.59 1.30 22.38
CA LYS A 42 8.77 1.34 21.52
C LYS A 42 9.37 2.73 21.62
N ASN A 43 10.20 2.93 22.64
CA ASN A 43 11.03 4.14 22.73
C ASN A 43 12.01 4.20 21.57
N ARG A 44 11.95 5.32 20.85
CA ARG A 44 12.96 5.93 19.99
C ARG A 44 13.33 5.17 18.72
N SER A 45 12.60 5.43 17.67
CA SER A 45 13.21 5.78 16.39
C SER A 45 12.89 7.25 16.12
N SER A 46 13.88 8.00 15.69
CA SER A 46 13.75 9.39 15.26
C SER A 46 12.73 9.43 14.12
N SER A 47 11.55 9.95 14.42
CA SER A 47 10.56 10.27 13.39
C SER A 47 11.22 11.21 12.39
N PRO A 48 11.19 10.92 11.07
CA PRO A 48 11.55 11.92 10.08
C PRO A 48 10.70 13.16 10.37
N LYS A 49 11.32 14.34 10.32
CA LYS A 49 10.62 15.61 10.51
C LYS A 49 9.46 15.67 9.53
N GLN A 50 8.23 15.51 10.03
CA GLN A 50 7.05 15.83 9.27
C GLN A 50 7.18 17.29 8.85
N ILE A 51 7.25 17.55 7.56
CA ILE A 51 7.19 18.89 7.00
C ILE A 51 5.72 19.26 7.05
N GLU A 52 5.29 19.89 8.14
CA GLU A 52 3.96 20.47 8.22
C GLU A 52 3.86 21.56 7.14
N GLY A 53 2.89 21.44 6.25
CA GLY A 53 2.54 22.51 5.33
C GLY A 53 2.13 23.76 6.11
N PRO A 54 2.05 24.95 5.46
CA PRO A 54 1.76 26.21 6.11
C PRO A 54 0.44 26.24 6.90
N ASP A 55 -0.47 25.30 6.62
CA ASP A 55 -1.77 25.15 7.29
C ASP A 55 -1.82 24.01 8.33
N GLY A 56 -0.68 23.38 8.67
CA GLY A 56 -0.63 22.25 9.58
C GLY A 56 -1.29 20.97 9.04
N ARG A 57 -1.71 20.94 7.76
CA ARG A 57 -2.28 19.78 7.10
C ARG A 57 -1.17 18.87 6.57
N ASN A 58 -1.29 17.58 6.82
CA ASN A 58 -0.39 16.55 6.31
C ASN A 58 -1.10 15.74 5.23
N LEU A 59 -0.96 16.15 3.97
CA LEU A 59 -1.67 15.56 2.85
C LEU A 59 -0.92 14.36 2.29
N GLN A 60 -1.66 13.28 2.03
CA GLN A 60 -1.12 12.02 1.53
C GLN A 60 -2.03 11.39 0.48
N LEU A 61 -1.44 10.92 -0.62
CA LEU A 61 -2.12 10.06 -1.59
C LEU A 61 -2.19 8.63 -1.08
N GLN A 62 -3.25 7.91 -1.44
CA GLN A 62 -3.39 6.50 -1.10
C GLN A 62 -4.11 5.73 -2.20
N PHE A 63 -3.62 4.52 -2.52
CA PHE A 63 -4.38 3.54 -3.28
C PHE A 63 -5.44 2.91 -2.40
N ARG A 64 -6.69 2.89 -2.85
CA ARG A 64 -7.82 2.25 -2.13
C ARG A 64 -8.05 0.83 -2.58
N THR A 65 -7.66 0.51 -3.81
CA THR A 65 -7.88 -0.80 -4.41
C THR A 65 -6.55 -1.55 -4.46
N ARG A 66 -6.54 -2.81 -4.03
CA ARG A 66 -5.43 -3.73 -4.24
C ARG A 66 -5.43 -4.22 -5.68
N LEU A 67 -4.23 -4.47 -6.20
CA LEU A 67 -4.07 -4.99 -7.56
C LEU A 67 -4.39 -6.47 -7.63
N SER A 68 -5.04 -6.88 -8.71
CA SER A 68 -5.23 -8.30 -9.05
C SER A 68 -3.89 -8.89 -9.51
N LEU A 69 -3.40 -9.88 -8.81
CA LEU A 69 -2.13 -10.53 -9.12
C LEU A 69 -2.36 -11.98 -9.55
N PRO A 70 -1.51 -12.55 -10.39
CA PRO A 70 -0.28 -12.00 -10.99
C PRO A 70 -0.54 -11.09 -12.20
N LEU A 71 0.37 -10.14 -12.47
CA LEU A 71 0.34 -9.32 -13.68
C LEU A 71 1.20 -9.91 -14.78
N PHE A 72 0.76 -9.72 -16.04
CA PHE A 72 1.46 -10.17 -17.25
C PHE A 72 1.67 -9.00 -18.22
N THR A 73 2.73 -9.06 -19.02
CA THR A 73 2.97 -8.08 -20.08
C THR A 73 1.85 -8.11 -21.10
N GLY A 74 1.39 -6.92 -21.52
CA GLY A 74 0.27 -6.78 -22.48
C GLY A 74 -1.12 -6.94 -21.85
N GLY A 75 -1.20 -7.41 -20.60
CA GLY A 75 -2.46 -7.50 -19.86
C GLY A 75 -2.81 -6.17 -19.19
N LYS A 76 -4.11 -5.89 -19.06
CA LYS A 76 -4.62 -4.73 -18.35
C LYS A 76 -4.37 -4.88 -16.84
N VAL A 77 -3.93 -3.80 -16.22
CA VAL A 77 -3.78 -3.73 -14.75
C VAL A 77 -5.14 -3.42 -14.14
N GLU A 78 -5.64 -4.31 -13.32
CA GLU A 78 -6.94 -4.17 -12.65
C GLU A 78 -6.80 -4.39 -11.14
N GLY A 79 -7.78 -3.92 -10.40
CA GLY A 79 -7.94 -4.26 -8.99
C GLY A 79 -8.46 -5.69 -8.79
N GLU A 80 -8.46 -6.15 -7.54
CA GLU A 80 -9.03 -7.45 -7.17
C GLU A 80 -10.45 -7.60 -7.74
N GLN A 81 -10.75 -8.78 -8.28
CA GLN A 81 -12.04 -9.11 -8.91
C GLN A 81 -12.38 -8.25 -10.15
N GLY A 82 -11.38 -7.68 -10.83
CA GLY A 82 -11.60 -6.80 -11.98
C GLY A 82 -12.08 -5.39 -11.63
N ALA A 83 -11.96 -4.99 -10.36
CA ALA A 83 -12.37 -3.67 -9.91
C ALA A 83 -11.49 -2.56 -10.50
N ALA A 84 -12.06 -1.37 -10.67
CA ALA A 84 -11.29 -0.18 -11.01
C ALA A 84 -10.32 0.18 -9.88
N ILE A 85 -9.15 0.74 -10.25
CA ILE A 85 -8.15 1.17 -9.28
C ILE A 85 -8.48 2.58 -8.81
N HIS A 86 -8.94 2.70 -7.57
CA HIS A 86 -9.27 3.97 -6.95
C HIS A 86 -8.11 4.52 -6.14
N VAL A 87 -7.95 5.83 -6.21
CA VAL A 87 -6.97 6.60 -5.45
C VAL A 87 -7.68 7.72 -4.69
N VAL A 88 -7.13 8.12 -3.56
CA VAL A 88 -7.73 9.14 -2.70
C VAL A 88 -6.65 10.03 -2.12
N LEU A 89 -6.96 11.31 -1.97
CA LEU A 89 -6.17 12.27 -1.22
C LEU A 89 -6.73 12.36 0.20
N LEU A 90 -5.89 12.13 1.19
CA LEU A 90 -6.24 12.12 2.61
C LEU A 90 -5.45 13.18 3.36
N ASP A 91 -6.01 13.65 4.44
CA ASP A 91 -5.25 14.25 5.53
C ASP A 91 -4.76 13.12 6.45
N ALA A 92 -3.44 12.91 6.50
CA ALA A 92 -2.82 11.84 7.30
C ALA A 92 -3.06 12.01 8.81
N ASN A 93 -3.35 13.23 9.28
CA ASN A 93 -3.63 13.48 10.70
C ASN A 93 -5.02 12.99 11.09
N THR A 94 -6.02 13.19 10.21
CA THR A 94 -7.42 12.88 10.49
C THR A 94 -7.90 11.60 9.80
N GLY A 95 -7.21 11.14 8.77
CA GLY A 95 -7.62 10.00 7.93
C GLY A 95 -8.80 10.29 7.01
N HIS A 96 -9.29 11.53 6.95
CA HIS A 96 -10.42 11.92 6.12
C HIS A 96 -9.98 12.31 4.71
N ALA A 97 -10.84 12.02 3.72
CA ALA A 97 -10.61 12.46 2.35
C ALA A 97 -10.76 13.99 2.24
N ILE A 98 -9.88 14.59 1.44
CA ILE A 98 -9.89 16.02 1.14
C ILE A 98 -10.84 16.27 -0.02
N THR A 99 -12.06 16.67 0.28
CA THR A 99 -13.12 16.88 -0.73
C THR A 99 -13.22 18.32 -1.22
N ALA A 100 -12.57 19.26 -0.55
CA ALA A 100 -12.62 20.70 -0.88
C ALA A 100 -11.20 21.28 -0.95
N GLY A 101 -11.07 22.41 -1.64
CA GLY A 101 -9.78 23.06 -1.89
C GLY A 101 -9.19 22.72 -3.25
N PRO A 102 -8.17 23.47 -3.70
CA PRO A 102 -7.52 23.24 -4.99
C PRO A 102 -6.90 21.83 -5.08
N GLU A 103 -6.41 21.28 -3.98
CA GLU A 103 -5.77 19.96 -3.89
C GLU A 103 -6.75 18.82 -4.22
N SER A 104 -8.05 19.02 -3.95
CA SER A 104 -9.08 18.01 -4.23
C SER A 104 -9.29 17.75 -5.72
N SER A 105 -8.77 18.61 -6.60
CA SER A 105 -8.80 18.50 -8.06
C SER A 105 -7.41 18.28 -8.67
N ALA A 106 -6.44 17.86 -7.85
CA ALA A 106 -5.06 17.68 -8.28
C ALA A 106 -4.95 16.69 -9.45
N LYS A 107 -4.00 16.96 -10.35
CA LYS A 107 -3.57 16.00 -11.37
C LYS A 107 -2.46 15.16 -10.81
N LEU A 108 -2.55 13.86 -11.02
CA LEU A 108 -1.60 12.87 -10.56
C LEU A 108 -0.94 12.18 -11.73
N ASP A 109 0.37 11.96 -11.62
CA ASP A 109 1.12 11.12 -12.55
C ASP A 109 1.23 9.70 -11.96
N VAL A 110 0.96 8.70 -12.81
CA VAL A 110 1.14 7.28 -12.48
C VAL A 110 2.52 6.86 -12.96
N LEU A 111 3.32 6.30 -12.05
CA LEU A 111 4.73 5.98 -12.27
C LEU A 111 5.01 4.53 -11.88
N VAL A 112 6.13 4.00 -12.35
CA VAL A 112 6.64 2.71 -11.90
C VAL A 112 7.85 2.93 -11.00
N LEU A 113 7.84 2.30 -9.83
CA LEU A 113 8.92 2.34 -8.86
C LEU A 113 9.61 0.97 -8.78
N GLU A 114 10.86 0.97 -8.35
CA GLU A 114 11.57 -0.25 -8.00
C GLU A 114 10.88 -0.97 -6.82
N GLY A 115 10.81 -2.30 -6.88
CA GLY A 115 10.08 -3.08 -5.88
C GLY A 115 10.68 -3.09 -4.48
N ASP A 116 11.95 -2.69 -4.34
CA ASP A 116 12.65 -2.54 -3.07
C ASP A 116 12.56 -1.12 -2.47
N PHE A 117 11.92 -0.17 -3.18
CA PHE A 117 11.63 1.14 -2.61
C PHE A 117 10.83 1.02 -1.31
N ASN A 118 11.36 1.61 -0.25
CA ASN A 118 10.77 1.62 1.09
C ASN A 118 10.22 0.23 1.51
N LYS A 119 11.09 -0.78 1.45
CA LYS A 119 10.76 -2.18 1.74
C LYS A 119 10.40 -2.41 3.21
N GLU A 120 11.00 -1.64 4.11
CA GLU A 120 10.81 -1.75 5.56
C GLU A 120 9.54 -1.03 6.05
N GLU A 121 8.76 -0.45 5.12
CA GLU A 121 7.52 0.28 5.41
C GLU A 121 7.70 1.40 6.46
N ASP A 122 8.88 2.02 6.44
CA ASP A 122 9.16 3.19 7.27
C ASP A 122 8.16 4.31 6.98
N ALA A 123 7.74 4.98 8.04
CA ALA A 123 6.69 5.97 8.00
C ALA A 123 7.11 7.29 7.34
N GLY A 124 7.59 7.25 6.12
CA GLY A 124 7.90 8.44 5.34
C GLY A 124 9.15 8.29 4.47
N TRP A 125 9.17 9.02 3.40
CA TRP A 125 10.29 9.18 2.47
C TRP A 125 10.34 10.63 2.01
N THR A 126 11.48 11.05 1.48
CA THR A 126 11.61 12.36 0.84
C THR A 126 11.17 12.28 -0.63
N GLU A 127 10.88 13.42 -1.24
CA GLU A 127 10.58 13.49 -2.67
C GLU A 127 11.76 12.98 -3.51
N GLU A 128 12.99 13.32 -3.10
CA GLU A 128 14.21 12.86 -3.76
C GLU A 128 14.37 11.33 -3.67
N ASP A 129 14.02 10.74 -2.51
CA ASP A 129 14.02 9.28 -2.36
C ASP A 129 13.02 8.63 -3.30
N PHE A 130 11.80 9.18 -3.39
CA PHE A 130 10.79 8.68 -4.31
C PHE A 130 11.24 8.80 -5.77
N GLU A 131 11.76 9.95 -6.17
CA GLU A 131 12.22 10.20 -7.53
C GLU A 131 13.41 9.32 -7.94
N SER A 132 14.34 9.08 -7.01
CA SER A 132 15.51 8.24 -7.27
C SER A 132 15.17 6.77 -7.56
N HIS A 133 14.01 6.30 -7.09
CA HIS A 133 13.52 4.93 -7.27
C HIS A 133 12.50 4.79 -8.41
N ILE A 134 12.24 5.86 -9.17
CA ILE A 134 11.44 5.75 -10.38
C ILE A 134 12.22 4.91 -11.40
N VAL A 135 11.56 3.85 -11.88
CA VAL A 135 12.17 2.97 -12.88
C VAL A 135 12.36 3.74 -14.17
N LYS A 136 13.62 3.90 -14.57
CA LYS A 136 13.98 4.54 -15.83
C LYS A 136 13.65 3.64 -17.00
N GLU A 137 13.12 4.24 -18.06
CA GLU A 137 12.86 3.53 -19.30
C GLU A 137 14.15 2.97 -19.89
N ARG A 138 14.05 1.78 -20.45
CA ARG A 138 15.21 1.14 -21.11
C ARG A 138 15.41 1.75 -22.49
N GLU A 139 16.63 2.19 -22.75
CA GLU A 139 17.00 2.75 -24.03
C GLU A 139 16.65 1.77 -25.19
N GLY A 140 16.03 2.27 -26.23
CA GLY A 140 15.61 1.48 -27.39
C GLY A 140 14.43 0.52 -27.14
N LYS A 141 13.78 0.59 -25.98
CA LYS A 141 12.56 -0.17 -25.67
C LYS A 141 11.34 0.75 -25.67
N ARG A 142 10.15 0.12 -25.74
CA ARG A 142 8.88 0.85 -25.54
C ARG A 142 8.81 1.35 -24.10
N PRO A 143 8.02 2.42 -23.86
CA PRO A 143 7.73 2.84 -22.50
C PRO A 143 7.27 1.66 -21.63
N LEU A 144 7.77 1.57 -20.40
CA LEU A 144 7.50 0.43 -19.51
C LEU A 144 6.01 0.32 -19.18
N LEU A 145 5.36 1.45 -18.96
CA LEU A 145 3.94 1.55 -18.66
C LEU A 145 3.27 2.39 -19.74
N THR A 146 2.12 1.94 -20.22
CA THR A 146 1.31 2.63 -21.23
C THR A 146 -0.14 2.69 -20.79
N GLY A 147 -0.91 3.59 -21.42
CA GLY A 147 -2.32 3.83 -21.11
C GLY A 147 -2.53 5.18 -20.44
N ASP A 148 -3.43 5.23 -19.47
CA ASP A 148 -3.81 6.47 -18.78
C ASP A 148 -2.83 6.76 -17.62
N LEU A 149 -1.70 7.37 -17.96
CA LEU A 149 -0.63 7.69 -17.01
C LEU A 149 -0.91 8.93 -16.16
N GLN A 150 -2.02 9.62 -16.42
CA GLN A 150 -2.46 10.77 -15.63
C GLN A 150 -3.88 10.60 -15.14
N VAL A 151 -4.10 10.97 -13.89
CA VAL A 151 -5.40 10.90 -13.22
C VAL A 151 -5.73 12.26 -12.63
N THR A 152 -6.93 12.75 -12.87
CA THR A 152 -7.43 13.96 -12.21
C THR A 152 -8.34 13.57 -11.07
N LEU A 153 -8.06 14.08 -9.89
CA LEU A 153 -8.93 13.93 -8.74
C LEU A 153 -10.22 14.75 -8.93
N LYS A 154 -11.32 14.22 -8.41
CA LYS A 154 -12.59 14.91 -8.26
C LYS A 154 -13.03 14.74 -6.82
N GLU A 155 -13.15 15.84 -6.09
CA GLU A 155 -13.46 15.81 -4.66
C GLU A 155 -12.50 14.88 -3.88
N GLY A 156 -11.21 14.92 -4.24
CA GLY A 156 -10.16 14.15 -3.61
C GLY A 156 -10.12 12.67 -3.97
N VAL A 157 -10.97 12.20 -4.90
CA VAL A 157 -11.00 10.80 -5.36
C VAL A 157 -10.69 10.75 -6.85
N GLY A 158 -9.88 9.79 -7.27
CA GLY A 158 -9.56 9.52 -8.66
C GLY A 158 -9.73 8.05 -9.00
N THR A 159 -9.92 7.77 -10.27
CA THR A 159 -9.93 6.40 -10.79
C THR A 159 -8.89 6.31 -11.89
N ILE A 160 -7.99 5.36 -11.75
CA ILE A 160 -6.99 5.06 -12.77
C ILE A 160 -7.70 4.32 -13.90
N GLY A 161 -7.48 4.78 -15.12
CA GLY A 161 -8.02 4.16 -16.32
C GLY A 161 -7.25 2.90 -16.73
N GLU A 162 -7.07 2.72 -18.02
CA GLU A 162 -6.36 1.54 -18.54
C GLU A 162 -4.86 1.71 -18.41
N LEU A 163 -4.21 0.75 -17.75
CA LEU A 163 -2.76 0.66 -17.64
C LEU A 163 -2.29 -0.70 -18.15
N ILE A 164 -1.18 -0.71 -18.91
CA ILE A 164 -0.60 -1.93 -19.47
C ILE A 164 0.92 -1.88 -19.31
N PHE A 165 1.50 -2.92 -18.68
CA PHE A 165 2.94 -3.12 -18.67
C PHE A 165 3.41 -3.71 -20.00
N THR A 166 4.38 -3.08 -20.64
CA THR A 166 4.95 -3.53 -21.92
C THR A 166 6.14 -4.46 -21.75
N ASP A 167 6.78 -4.46 -20.58
CA ASP A 167 7.93 -5.30 -20.26
C ASP A 167 7.77 -5.94 -18.87
N ASN A 168 8.42 -7.06 -18.66
CA ASN A 168 8.38 -7.79 -17.39
C ASN A 168 9.35 -7.18 -16.35
N SER A 169 9.24 -7.60 -15.09
CA SER A 169 10.07 -7.06 -14.01
C SER A 169 11.40 -7.79 -13.77
N SER A 170 11.73 -8.84 -14.57
CA SER A 170 12.88 -9.69 -14.27
C SER A 170 14.25 -9.02 -14.47
N TRP A 171 14.30 -7.91 -15.20
CA TRP A 171 15.55 -7.21 -15.53
C TRP A 171 15.99 -6.21 -14.46
N ILE A 172 15.12 -5.76 -13.56
CA ILE A 172 15.53 -4.92 -12.44
C ILE A 172 16.05 -5.77 -11.28
N ARG A 173 16.85 -5.17 -10.41
CA ARG A 173 17.51 -5.85 -9.29
C ARG A 173 16.52 -6.53 -8.35
N SER A 174 15.44 -5.86 -7.96
CA SER A 174 14.42 -6.36 -7.06
C SER A 174 13.51 -7.42 -7.73
N ARG A 175 13.52 -7.53 -9.07
CA ARG A 175 12.61 -8.33 -9.90
C ARG A 175 11.12 -8.05 -9.63
N LYS A 176 10.82 -6.91 -9.02
CA LYS A 176 9.46 -6.47 -8.68
C LYS A 176 9.32 -5.00 -9.00
N PHE A 177 8.11 -4.61 -9.35
CA PHE A 177 7.71 -3.22 -9.49
C PHE A 177 6.76 -2.82 -8.37
N ARG A 178 6.55 -1.52 -8.21
CA ARG A 178 5.43 -0.91 -7.50
C ARG A 178 4.81 0.12 -8.44
N LEU A 179 3.50 0.35 -8.36
CA LEU A 179 2.93 1.58 -8.91
C LEU A 179 3.13 2.69 -7.90
N GLY A 180 3.54 3.84 -8.37
CA GLY A 180 3.65 5.08 -7.63
C GLY A 180 2.67 6.12 -8.14
N LEU A 181 2.25 7.02 -7.27
CA LEU A 181 1.46 8.19 -7.60
C LEU A 181 2.12 9.41 -7.00
N ARG A 182 2.26 10.46 -7.80
CA ARG A 182 2.67 11.78 -7.34
C ARG A 182 1.76 12.85 -7.93
N VAL A 183 1.75 14.03 -7.33
CA VAL A 183 1.11 15.19 -7.92
C VAL A 183 1.94 15.66 -9.09
N SER A 184 1.28 15.93 -10.24
CA SER A 184 1.96 16.48 -11.42
C SER A 184 2.57 17.84 -11.11
N SER A 185 3.79 18.07 -11.59
CA SER A 185 4.53 19.31 -11.36
C SER A 185 3.71 20.55 -11.79
N GLY A 186 3.77 21.60 -10.97
CA GLY A 186 3.09 22.88 -11.22
C GLY A 186 1.64 22.95 -10.71
N PHE A 187 1.11 21.94 -10.05
CA PHE A 187 -0.29 21.96 -9.60
C PHE A 187 -0.46 22.47 -8.14
N CYS A 188 0.44 22.17 -7.25
CA CYS A 188 0.36 22.56 -5.82
C CYS A 188 1.67 23.19 -5.36
N GLU A 189 1.92 24.44 -5.76
CA GLU A 189 3.09 25.16 -5.29
C GLU A 189 2.94 25.49 -3.79
N GLY A 190 3.89 25.03 -2.98
CA GLY A 190 3.97 25.34 -1.56
C GLY A 190 3.26 24.37 -0.60
N ILE A 191 2.56 23.35 -1.11
CA ILE A 191 1.94 22.30 -0.28
C ILE A 191 2.58 20.97 -0.62
N ARG A 192 3.21 20.34 0.37
CA ARG A 192 3.73 18.98 0.23
C ARG A 192 2.57 17.98 0.32
N ILE A 193 2.38 17.21 -0.74
CA ILE A 193 1.47 16.07 -0.77
C ILE A 193 2.32 14.81 -0.89
N MET A 194 2.26 13.95 0.11
CA MET A 194 3.04 12.71 0.12
C MET A 194 2.55 11.76 -0.96
N GLU A 195 3.46 11.20 -1.71
CA GLU A 195 3.23 10.26 -2.79
C GLU A 195 2.63 8.96 -2.26
N ALA A 196 1.95 8.20 -3.12
CA ALA A 196 1.49 6.86 -2.79
C ALA A 196 2.29 5.80 -3.53
N LYS A 197 2.35 4.61 -2.95
CA LYS A 197 2.88 3.40 -3.58
C LYS A 197 2.00 2.20 -3.32
N THR A 198 2.01 1.23 -4.23
CA THR A 198 1.39 -0.09 -4.00
C THR A 198 2.35 -1.03 -3.31
N GLU A 199 1.86 -2.20 -2.90
CA GLU A 199 2.69 -3.36 -2.60
C GLU A 199 3.58 -3.73 -3.80
N ALA A 200 4.72 -4.37 -3.52
CA ALA A 200 5.64 -4.81 -4.55
C ALA A 200 5.11 -6.08 -5.25
N PHE A 201 4.97 -6.01 -6.57
CA PHE A 201 4.46 -7.11 -7.40
C PHE A 201 5.42 -7.48 -8.51
N THR A 202 5.21 -8.66 -9.09
CA THR A 202 5.97 -9.15 -10.25
C THR A 202 5.11 -9.04 -11.50
N VAL A 203 5.70 -8.51 -12.57
CA VAL A 203 5.14 -8.57 -13.92
C VAL A 203 5.84 -9.69 -14.67
N LYS A 204 5.09 -10.71 -15.06
CA LYS A 204 5.59 -11.87 -15.82
C LYS A 204 5.47 -11.65 -17.33
N ASP A 205 6.30 -12.33 -18.11
CA ASP A 205 6.15 -12.35 -19.56
C ASP A 205 4.84 -13.07 -19.91
N HIS A 206 4.08 -12.54 -20.87
CA HIS A 206 2.83 -13.13 -21.37
C HIS A 206 2.99 -14.61 -21.80
N ARG A 207 4.16 -15.00 -22.31
CA ARG A 207 4.46 -16.42 -22.63
C ARG A 207 4.35 -17.34 -21.41
N GLY A 208 4.50 -16.82 -20.20
CA GLY A 208 4.32 -17.58 -18.96
C GLY A 208 2.86 -17.86 -18.61
N GLU A 209 1.90 -17.12 -19.17
CA GLU A 209 0.48 -17.31 -18.92
C GLU A 209 -0.03 -18.66 -19.45
N CYS A 210 0.40 -19.04 -20.64
CA CYS A 210 0.02 -20.33 -21.26
C CYS A 210 0.43 -21.56 -20.43
N MET A 211 1.51 -21.48 -19.66
CA MET A 211 1.96 -22.59 -18.81
C MET A 211 1.03 -22.82 -17.61
N PHE A 212 0.41 -21.78 -17.05
CA PHE A 212 -0.49 -21.91 -15.91
C PHE A 212 -1.85 -22.51 -16.30
N ILE A 213 -2.35 -22.22 -17.48
CA ILE A 213 -3.60 -22.80 -18.00
C ILE A 213 -3.44 -24.29 -18.22
N TYR A 214 -2.28 -24.77 -18.71
CA TYR A 214 -2.01 -26.19 -18.90
C TYR A 214 -2.02 -26.99 -17.58
N TYR A 215 -1.48 -26.44 -16.50
CA TYR A 215 -1.48 -27.11 -15.18
C TYR A 215 -2.85 -27.09 -14.51
N ALA A 216 -3.67 -26.08 -14.73
CA ALA A 216 -5.02 -25.97 -14.13
C ALA A 216 -6.05 -26.89 -14.81
N VAL A 217 -5.77 -27.39 -16.05
CA VAL A 217 -6.69 -28.27 -16.81
C VAL A 217 -6.35 -29.76 -16.62
N ILE A 218 -5.18 -30.09 -16.06
CA ILE A 218 -4.70 -31.49 -15.91
C ILE A 218 -4.88 -32.00 -14.44
N VAL A 219 -5.28 -31.16 -13.51
CA VAL A 219 -5.64 -31.55 -12.13
C VAL A 219 -7.14 -31.50 -11.94
#